data_e985e9b6e383204b211668a5b612dbe2
#
_entry.id   e985e9b6e383204b211668a5b612dbe2
#
_cell.length_a   1.000
_cell.length_b   1.000
_cell.length_c   1.000
_cell.angle_alpha   90.00
_cell.angle_beta   90.00
_cell.angle_gamma   90.00
#
_symmetry.space_group_name_H-M   'P 1'
#
loop_
_entity.id
_entity.type
_entity.pdbx_description
1 polymer ?
#
loop_
_entity_poly.entity_id
_entity_poly.type
_entity_poly.pdbx_seq_one_letter_code
_entity_poly.pdbx_strand_id
1 'polypeptide(L)'
;MNYILFDGTVRNALLPFTFTRPVADIRIGILTIREKWETYLGSTTTTVTEEYLQDKFPMVEMEENVMINASFLPNAVLSEMVSNLEVNQAIFKGDEVIAFFTQESQEEVDFDTYEIIEFNEECLTVGNTWDIFQKNDAAIREDFELLTEDRRSQPIPKSVNVISPENIFIEEGAKLEFVTLNASTGPIYIGKNSEIMEGSVIRGPFALCEGAQVKLATKVYGATTV
;
A
#
# COMPACT_ATOMS: atom_id res chain seq x y z
N MET A 1 -13.46 -17.33 1.32
CA MET A 1 -12.54 -16.81 2.36
C MET A 1 -12.73 -15.31 2.45
N ASN A 2 -12.88 -14.77 3.64
CA ASN A 2 -13.08 -13.34 3.90
C ASN A 2 -11.84 -12.77 4.57
N TYR A 3 -11.36 -11.63 4.11
CA TYR A 3 -10.16 -10.99 4.65
C TYR A 3 -10.52 -9.73 5.42
N ILE A 4 -10.04 -9.64 6.67
CA ILE A 4 -10.33 -8.53 7.58
C ILE A 4 -9.00 -7.95 8.06
N LEU A 5 -8.74 -6.68 7.74
CA LEU A 5 -7.57 -5.96 8.21
C LEU A 5 -7.83 -5.39 9.61
N PHE A 6 -6.92 -5.58 10.56
CA PHE A 6 -7.04 -4.99 11.89
C PHE A 6 -5.89 -4.05 12.22
N ASP A 7 -6.16 -3.04 13.03
CA ASP A 7 -5.22 -1.94 13.29
C ASP A 7 -3.97 -2.35 14.11
N GLY A 8 -4.06 -3.42 14.90
CA GLY A 8 -2.96 -3.86 15.76
C GLY A 8 -2.58 -2.85 16.85
N THR A 9 -1.46 -3.13 17.51
CA THR A 9 -0.93 -2.30 18.62
C THR A 9 -0.32 -0.97 18.15
N VAL A 10 0.02 -0.87 16.86
CA VAL A 10 0.71 0.29 16.26
C VAL A 10 -0.19 1.51 16.07
N ARG A 11 -1.52 1.33 16.11
CA ARG A 11 -2.50 2.39 15.84
C ARG A 11 -2.18 3.70 16.57
N ASN A 12 -1.87 3.64 17.86
CA ASN A 12 -1.58 4.82 18.66
C ASN A 12 -0.25 5.50 18.30
N ALA A 13 0.73 4.74 17.85
CA ALA A 13 2.00 5.27 17.37
C ALA A 13 1.88 5.96 16.00
N LEU A 14 0.79 5.69 15.27
CA LEU A 14 0.48 6.29 13.98
C LEU A 14 -0.43 7.52 14.05
N LEU A 15 -0.78 7.99 15.25
CA LEU A 15 -1.47 9.27 15.42
C LEU A 15 -0.58 10.43 14.91
N PRO A 16 -1.14 11.45 14.26
CA PRO A 16 -2.57 11.75 14.10
C PRO A 16 -3.26 11.09 12.89
N PHE A 17 -2.56 10.35 12.05
CA PHE A 17 -3.14 9.79 10.81
C PHE A 17 -4.31 8.84 11.08
N THR A 18 -4.24 8.06 12.16
CA THR A 18 -5.26 7.09 12.56
C THR A 18 -6.47 7.69 13.29
N PHE A 19 -6.54 9.01 13.49
CA PHE A 19 -7.77 9.66 14.00
C PHE A 19 -8.96 9.54 13.05
N THR A 20 -8.72 9.56 11.75
CA THR A 20 -9.78 9.66 10.74
C THR A 20 -9.89 8.44 9.84
N ARG A 21 -9.02 7.45 10.01
CA ARG A 21 -8.94 6.23 9.20
C ARG A 21 -8.27 5.10 9.97
N PRO A 22 -8.53 3.83 9.62
CA PRO A 22 -7.77 2.69 10.13
C PRO A 22 -6.33 2.68 9.57
N VAL A 23 -5.46 1.87 10.18
CA VAL A 23 -4.08 1.68 9.72
C VAL A 23 -4.05 1.20 8.26
N ALA A 24 -4.97 0.33 7.88
CA ALA A 24 -5.10 -0.19 6.51
C ALA A 24 -5.24 0.89 5.44
N ASP A 25 -5.82 2.04 5.77
CA ASP A 25 -6.05 3.14 4.83
C ASP A 25 -4.96 4.23 4.87
N ILE A 26 -3.83 3.95 5.50
CA ILE A 26 -2.62 4.76 5.37
C ILE A 26 -1.98 4.47 4.02
N ARG A 27 -1.66 5.54 3.28
CA ARG A 27 -0.91 5.44 2.03
C ARG A 27 0.58 5.46 2.29
N ILE A 28 1.28 4.49 1.70
CA ILE A 28 2.74 4.42 1.63
C ILE A 28 3.11 3.79 0.28
N GLY A 29 3.97 4.44 -0.48
CA GLY A 29 4.14 4.11 -1.89
C GLY A 29 3.02 4.70 -2.75
N ILE A 30 2.58 3.98 -3.78
CA ILE A 30 1.50 4.38 -4.70
C ILE A 30 0.13 4.04 -4.10
N LEU A 31 0.04 2.93 -3.39
CA LEU A 31 -1.19 2.35 -2.84
C LEU A 31 -1.32 2.60 -1.33
N THR A 32 -2.54 2.53 -0.81
CA THR A 32 -2.77 2.32 0.62
C THR A 32 -2.40 0.88 1.00
N ILE A 33 -2.21 0.62 2.30
CA ILE A 33 -1.92 -0.75 2.77
C ILE A 33 -3.05 -1.70 2.38
N ARG A 34 -4.32 -1.26 2.49
CA ARG A 34 -5.50 -2.00 2.01
C ARG A 34 -5.39 -2.35 0.53
N GLU A 35 -5.16 -1.34 -0.32
CA GLU A 35 -5.07 -1.54 -1.77
C GLU A 35 -3.97 -2.52 -2.16
N LYS A 36 -2.84 -2.53 -1.42
CA LYS A 36 -1.77 -3.52 -1.61
C LYS A 36 -2.28 -4.93 -1.31
N TRP A 37 -2.88 -5.15 -0.13
CA TRP A 37 -3.43 -6.45 0.24
C TRP A 37 -4.49 -6.93 -0.75
N GLU A 38 -5.42 -6.06 -1.14
CA GLU A 38 -6.46 -6.39 -2.11
C GLU A 38 -5.90 -6.76 -3.49
N THR A 39 -4.81 -6.09 -3.92
CA THR A 39 -4.13 -6.41 -5.18
C THR A 39 -3.48 -7.79 -5.14
N TYR A 40 -2.77 -8.12 -4.05
CA TYR A 40 -2.13 -9.43 -3.91
C TYR A 40 -3.13 -10.57 -3.70
N LEU A 41 -4.18 -10.35 -2.92
CA LEU A 41 -5.19 -11.38 -2.61
C LEU A 41 -6.24 -11.55 -3.72
N GLY A 42 -6.35 -10.60 -4.65
CA GLY A 42 -7.41 -10.59 -5.67
C GLY A 42 -8.82 -10.48 -5.09
N SER A 43 -8.97 -9.96 -3.88
CA SER A 43 -10.23 -9.88 -3.12
C SER A 43 -10.31 -8.59 -2.34
N THR A 44 -11.53 -8.07 -2.15
CA THR A 44 -11.77 -6.92 -1.28
C THR A 44 -11.61 -7.30 0.19
N THR A 45 -11.25 -6.33 1.02
CA THR A 45 -11.06 -6.48 2.47
C THR A 45 -12.01 -5.59 3.25
N THR A 46 -12.33 -5.98 4.49
CA THR A 46 -13.00 -5.14 5.47
C THR A 46 -12.08 -4.84 6.64
N THR A 47 -12.51 -4.08 7.64
CA THR A 47 -11.60 -3.63 8.69
C THR A 47 -12.21 -3.70 10.08
N VAL A 48 -11.43 -4.21 11.04
CA VAL A 48 -11.64 -3.99 12.47
C VAL A 48 -10.84 -2.79 12.92
N THR A 49 -11.52 -1.76 13.42
CA THR A 49 -10.92 -0.53 13.91
C THR A 49 -11.74 0.02 15.08
N GLU A 50 -11.41 1.22 15.56
CA GLU A 50 -12.14 1.91 16.63
C GLU A 50 -13.62 2.09 16.31
N GLU A 51 -14.47 1.97 17.32
CA GLU A 51 -15.93 2.04 17.21
C GLU A 51 -16.40 3.29 16.43
N TYR A 52 -15.82 4.45 16.69
CA TYR A 52 -16.21 5.70 16.03
C TYR A 52 -15.85 5.76 14.53
N LEU A 53 -15.04 4.84 14.03
CA LEU A 53 -14.71 4.72 12.60
C LEU A 53 -15.53 3.66 11.88
N GLN A 54 -16.21 2.76 12.59
CA GLN A 54 -16.89 1.61 12.00
C GLN A 54 -18.03 1.98 11.06
N ASP A 55 -18.72 3.10 11.28
CA ASP A 55 -19.75 3.59 10.35
C ASP A 55 -19.19 3.86 8.95
N LYS A 56 -17.93 4.32 8.88
CA LYS A 56 -17.25 4.62 7.62
C LYS A 56 -16.43 3.45 7.08
N PHE A 57 -15.92 2.62 7.96
CA PHE A 57 -15.06 1.48 7.66
C PHE A 57 -15.66 0.21 8.31
N PRO A 58 -16.79 -0.28 7.78
CA PRO A 58 -17.49 -1.39 8.39
C PRO A 58 -16.69 -2.69 8.30
N MET A 59 -16.75 -3.49 9.36
CA MET A 59 -16.35 -4.88 9.33
C MET A 59 -17.49 -5.72 8.78
N VAL A 60 -17.14 -6.67 7.92
CA VAL A 60 -18.05 -7.74 7.48
C VAL A 60 -17.42 -9.06 7.91
N GLU A 61 -18.11 -9.78 8.75
CA GLU A 61 -17.71 -11.10 9.25
C GLU A 61 -18.48 -12.19 8.50
N MET A 62 -17.80 -13.28 8.20
CA MET A 62 -18.36 -14.47 7.56
C MET A 62 -18.06 -15.70 8.41
N GLU A 63 -18.47 -16.90 7.97
CA GLU A 63 -18.15 -18.15 8.67
C GLU A 63 -16.64 -18.43 8.72
N GLU A 64 -15.90 -17.99 7.72
CA GLU A 64 -14.46 -18.16 7.60
C GLU A 64 -13.77 -16.81 7.37
N ASN A 65 -12.93 -16.41 8.29
CA ASN A 65 -12.26 -15.12 8.26
C ASN A 65 -10.75 -15.28 8.44
N VAL A 66 -9.98 -14.55 7.61
CA VAL A 66 -8.55 -14.36 7.82
C VAL A 66 -8.34 -12.93 8.31
N MET A 67 -7.88 -12.83 9.54
CA MET A 67 -7.53 -11.57 10.19
C MET A 67 -6.10 -11.21 9.83
N ILE A 68 -5.85 -9.99 9.36
CA ILE A 68 -4.53 -9.55 8.89
C ILE A 68 -4.15 -8.25 9.62
N ASN A 69 -2.98 -8.23 10.23
CA ASN A 69 -2.42 -7.05 10.86
C ASN A 69 -2.01 -6.01 9.79
N ALA A 70 -2.73 -4.90 9.75
CA ALA A 70 -2.52 -3.86 8.74
C ALA A 70 -1.17 -3.12 8.87
N SER A 71 -0.39 -3.36 9.91
CA SER A 71 0.97 -2.79 10.01
C SER A 71 1.98 -3.46 9.10
N PHE A 72 1.68 -4.67 8.60
CA PHE A 72 2.53 -5.42 7.68
C PHE A 72 2.07 -5.19 6.24
N LEU A 73 3.00 -4.81 5.37
CA LEU A 73 2.74 -4.67 3.94
C LEU A 73 2.94 -6.02 3.25
N PRO A 74 2.04 -6.42 2.35
CA PRO A 74 2.16 -7.69 1.64
C PRO A 74 3.30 -7.67 0.63
N ASN A 75 3.88 -8.84 0.43
CA ASN A 75 4.66 -9.21 -0.74
C ASN A 75 4.16 -10.56 -1.27
N ALA A 76 4.72 -11.05 -2.37
CA ALA A 76 4.24 -12.28 -3.00
C ALA A 76 4.27 -13.49 -2.04
N VAL A 77 5.35 -13.64 -1.25
CA VAL A 77 5.49 -14.76 -0.32
C VAL A 77 4.49 -14.66 0.83
N LEU A 78 4.40 -13.47 1.46
CA LEU A 78 3.49 -13.29 2.59
C LEU A 78 2.02 -13.43 2.17
N SER A 79 1.64 -12.90 1.02
CA SER A 79 0.28 -13.01 0.49
C SER A 79 -0.11 -14.44 0.13
N GLU A 80 0.84 -15.22 -0.41
CA GLU A 80 0.65 -16.65 -0.67
C GLU A 80 0.45 -17.43 0.64
N MET A 81 1.25 -17.16 1.67
CA MET A 81 1.09 -17.78 2.99
C MET A 81 -0.26 -17.45 3.60
N VAL A 82 -0.68 -16.18 3.54
CA VAL A 82 -1.99 -15.74 4.07
C VAL A 82 -3.15 -16.38 3.32
N SER A 83 -3.04 -16.52 2.00
CA SER A 83 -4.08 -17.14 1.17
C SER A 83 -4.24 -18.65 1.41
N ASN A 84 -3.18 -19.30 1.90
CA ASN A 84 -3.14 -20.73 2.17
C ASN A 84 -3.36 -21.09 3.67
N LEU A 85 -3.69 -20.09 4.53
CA LEU A 85 -4.00 -20.36 5.92
C LEU A 85 -5.20 -21.29 6.06
N GLU A 86 -5.07 -22.25 6.95
CA GLU A 86 -6.13 -23.15 7.39
C GLU A 86 -6.68 -22.73 8.75
N VAL A 87 -7.82 -23.33 9.12
CA VAL A 87 -8.49 -23.07 10.42
C VAL A 87 -7.51 -23.29 11.58
N ASN A 88 -7.49 -22.35 12.52
CA ASN A 88 -6.60 -22.33 13.69
C ASN A 88 -5.10 -22.32 13.35
N GLN A 89 -4.73 -21.79 12.18
CA GLN A 89 -3.34 -21.44 11.87
C GLN A 89 -3.13 -19.94 12.03
N ALA A 90 -1.92 -19.56 12.45
CA ALA A 90 -1.50 -18.17 12.59
C ALA A 90 -0.07 -17.98 12.08
N ILE A 91 0.16 -16.87 11.36
CA ILE A 91 1.47 -16.46 10.87
C ILE A 91 2.03 -15.41 11.82
N PHE A 92 3.24 -15.63 12.30
CA PHE A 92 3.97 -14.72 13.17
C PHE A 92 5.29 -14.29 12.56
N LYS A 93 5.78 -13.12 12.97
CA LYS A 93 7.16 -12.66 12.79
C LYS A 93 7.73 -12.32 14.17
N GLY A 94 8.50 -13.23 14.74
CA GLY A 94 8.90 -13.14 16.15
C GLY A 94 7.68 -13.16 17.08
N ASP A 95 7.51 -12.11 17.88
CA ASP A 95 6.40 -12.01 18.83
C ASP A 95 5.15 -11.32 18.25
N GLU A 96 5.19 -10.88 17.00
CA GLU A 96 4.09 -10.14 16.37
C GLU A 96 3.27 -11.04 15.44
N VAL A 97 1.93 -11.06 15.64
CA VAL A 97 1.02 -11.74 14.73
C VAL A 97 0.87 -10.92 13.45
N ILE A 98 1.06 -11.59 12.30
CA ILE A 98 0.81 -11.03 10.98
C ILE A 98 -0.61 -11.36 10.53
N ALA A 99 -1.01 -12.62 10.59
CA ALA A 99 -2.35 -13.05 10.18
C ALA A 99 -2.75 -14.33 10.91
N PHE A 100 -4.05 -14.54 11.05
CA PHE A 100 -4.60 -15.79 11.59
C PHE A 100 -5.97 -16.09 11.00
N PHE A 101 -6.29 -17.38 10.91
CA PHE A 101 -7.58 -17.85 10.43
C PHE A 101 -8.51 -18.14 11.61
N THR A 102 -9.73 -17.63 11.57
CA THR A 102 -10.76 -17.91 12.57
C THR A 102 -12.12 -18.18 11.94
N GLN A 103 -12.89 -19.08 12.56
CA GLN A 103 -14.28 -19.38 12.18
C GLN A 103 -15.28 -18.68 13.08
N GLU A 104 -14.84 -18.07 14.17
CA GLU A 104 -15.70 -17.42 15.15
C GLU A 104 -15.20 -16.02 15.48
N SER A 105 -16.14 -15.10 15.74
CA SER A 105 -15.82 -13.81 16.34
C SER A 105 -15.35 -14.04 17.77
N GLN A 106 -14.12 -13.66 18.04
CA GLN A 106 -13.52 -13.74 19.37
C GLN A 106 -13.14 -12.33 19.84
N GLU A 107 -13.61 -11.94 21.02
CA GLU A 107 -13.16 -10.68 21.65
C GLU A 107 -11.68 -10.76 22.05
N GLU A 108 -11.20 -11.94 22.46
CA GLU A 108 -9.80 -12.23 22.74
C GLU A 108 -9.39 -13.53 22.03
N VAL A 109 -8.27 -13.49 21.33
CA VAL A 109 -7.72 -14.65 20.61
C VAL A 109 -6.65 -15.29 21.47
N ASP A 110 -6.85 -16.57 21.82
CA ASP A 110 -5.86 -17.38 22.51
C ASP A 110 -4.99 -18.13 21.49
N PHE A 111 -3.83 -17.60 21.20
CA PHE A 111 -2.89 -18.17 20.24
C PHE A 111 -2.22 -19.47 20.71
N ASP A 112 -2.36 -19.86 21.99
CA ASP A 112 -1.89 -21.18 22.47
C ASP A 112 -2.66 -22.34 21.82
N THR A 113 -3.83 -22.04 21.24
CA THR A 113 -4.67 -23.02 20.50
C THR A 113 -4.38 -23.07 19.00
N TYR A 114 -3.51 -22.21 18.49
CA TYR A 114 -3.18 -22.12 17.08
C TYR A 114 -1.90 -22.87 16.73
N GLU A 115 -1.85 -23.39 15.51
CA GLU A 115 -0.62 -23.82 14.87
C GLU A 115 0.14 -22.58 14.36
N ILE A 116 1.32 -22.33 14.91
CA ILE A 116 2.10 -21.14 14.59
C ILE A 116 3.02 -21.42 13.39
N ILE A 117 2.91 -20.57 12.37
CA ILE A 117 3.76 -20.57 11.18
C ILE A 117 4.66 -19.33 11.25
N GLU A 118 5.98 -19.52 11.34
CA GLU A 118 6.92 -18.41 11.40
C GLU A 118 7.22 -17.84 10.01
N PHE A 119 7.07 -16.52 9.86
CA PHE A 119 7.45 -15.78 8.65
C PHE A 119 8.87 -15.26 8.80
N ASN A 120 9.83 -15.91 8.11
CA ASN A 120 11.25 -15.61 8.24
C ASN A 120 11.80 -14.64 7.18
N GLU A 121 10.96 -14.19 6.24
CA GLU A 121 11.39 -13.30 5.18
C GLU A 121 11.20 -11.82 5.54
N GLU A 122 11.77 -10.95 4.73
CA GLU A 122 11.63 -9.51 4.90
C GLU A 122 10.31 -9.02 4.26
N CYS A 123 9.64 -8.12 4.97
CA CYS A 123 8.51 -7.34 4.44
C CYS A 123 8.55 -5.93 5.02
N LEU A 124 7.97 -4.97 4.32
CA LEU A 124 7.81 -3.63 4.85
C LEU A 124 6.76 -3.62 5.97
N THR A 125 7.01 -2.81 6.99
CA THR A 125 6.07 -2.59 8.10
C THR A 125 5.90 -1.10 8.37
N VAL A 126 4.75 -0.69 8.90
CA VAL A 126 4.48 0.68 9.33
C VAL A 126 4.12 0.66 10.81
N GLY A 127 5.10 0.93 11.66
CA GLY A 127 4.94 0.96 13.12
C GLY A 127 4.92 2.37 13.72
N ASN A 128 5.41 3.37 12.97
CA ASN A 128 5.50 4.75 13.43
C ASN A 128 5.22 5.72 12.27
N THR A 129 4.86 6.96 12.61
CA THR A 129 4.57 7.99 11.61
C THR A 129 5.74 8.30 10.66
N TRP A 130 6.98 8.20 11.14
CA TRP A 130 8.16 8.41 10.30
C TRP A 130 8.45 7.27 9.34
N ASP A 131 7.94 6.06 9.57
CA ASP A 131 8.07 4.94 8.64
C ASP A 131 7.42 5.28 7.28
N ILE A 132 6.34 6.06 7.30
CA ILE A 132 5.59 6.45 6.11
C ILE A 132 6.50 7.14 5.09
N PHE A 133 7.36 8.08 5.51
CA PHE A 133 8.25 8.75 4.58
C PHE A 133 9.62 8.05 4.43
N GLN A 134 10.14 7.39 5.48
CA GLN A 134 11.41 6.70 5.40
C GLN A 134 11.38 5.47 4.50
N LYS A 135 10.25 4.75 4.51
CA LYS A 135 10.05 3.52 3.71
C LYS A 135 9.35 3.80 2.37
N ASN A 136 8.99 5.07 2.09
CA ASN A 136 8.24 5.42 0.87
C ASN A 136 9.01 5.10 -0.42
N ASP A 137 10.34 5.21 -0.42
CA ASP A 137 11.17 4.85 -1.58
C ASP A 137 10.98 3.37 -1.96
N ALA A 138 11.15 2.47 -0.99
CA ALA A 138 10.98 1.03 -1.20
C ALA A 138 9.54 0.70 -1.62
N ALA A 139 8.56 1.29 -0.92
CA ALA A 139 7.14 1.07 -1.22
C ALA A 139 6.73 1.56 -2.62
N ILE A 140 7.26 2.70 -3.11
CA ILE A 140 7.00 3.15 -4.48
C ILE A 140 7.56 2.15 -5.50
N ARG A 141 8.75 1.59 -5.27
CA ARG A 141 9.37 0.64 -6.20
C ARG A 141 8.58 -0.67 -6.26
N GLU A 142 8.23 -1.22 -5.10
CA GLU A 142 7.43 -2.45 -5.03
C GLU A 142 6.06 -2.25 -5.69
N ASP A 143 5.36 -1.15 -5.39
CA ASP A 143 4.08 -0.84 -6.01
C ASP A 143 4.18 -0.58 -7.52
N PHE A 144 5.26 0.06 -7.97
CA PHE A 144 5.48 0.31 -9.39
C PHE A 144 5.60 -1.00 -10.16
N GLU A 145 6.39 -1.95 -9.67
CA GLU A 145 6.51 -3.29 -10.27
C GLU A 145 5.16 -4.00 -10.28
N LEU A 146 4.48 -4.06 -9.14
CA LEU A 146 3.17 -4.69 -8.99
C LEU A 146 2.10 -4.10 -9.93
N LEU A 147 2.04 -2.77 -10.06
CA LEU A 147 1.00 -2.10 -10.83
C LEU A 147 1.29 -2.03 -12.33
N THR A 148 2.54 -2.20 -12.75
CA THR A 148 2.93 -2.03 -14.15
C THR A 148 3.27 -3.33 -14.85
N GLU A 149 3.36 -4.44 -14.12
CA GLU A 149 3.59 -5.77 -14.67
C GLU A 149 2.55 -6.10 -15.76
N ASP A 150 3.03 -6.54 -16.92
CA ASP A 150 2.21 -6.87 -18.10
C ASP A 150 1.29 -5.74 -18.61
N ARG A 151 1.50 -4.50 -18.15
CA ARG A 151 0.70 -3.33 -18.57
C ARG A 151 1.50 -2.38 -19.46
N ARG A 152 0.79 -1.65 -20.29
CA ARG A 152 1.39 -0.69 -21.22
C ARG A 152 1.11 0.75 -20.79
N SER A 153 2.19 1.52 -20.58
CA SER A 153 2.12 2.96 -20.33
C SER A 153 1.52 3.72 -21.52
N GLN A 154 0.83 4.84 -21.25
CA GLN A 154 0.52 5.83 -22.26
C GLN A 154 1.81 6.45 -22.81
N PRO A 155 1.82 6.90 -24.08
CA PRO A 155 2.99 7.51 -24.69
C PRO A 155 3.38 8.82 -23.99
N ILE A 156 4.66 9.04 -23.81
CA ILE A 156 5.18 10.29 -23.27
C ILE A 156 5.00 11.39 -24.33
N PRO A 157 4.36 12.54 -24.00
CA PRO A 157 4.18 13.66 -24.94
C PRO A 157 5.52 14.23 -25.43
N LYS A 158 5.58 14.68 -26.68
CA LYS A 158 6.82 15.20 -27.30
C LYS A 158 7.38 16.46 -26.63
N SER A 159 6.54 17.19 -25.90
CA SER A 159 6.92 18.39 -25.15
C SER A 159 7.62 18.08 -23.82
N VAL A 160 7.67 16.80 -23.41
CA VAL A 160 8.24 16.35 -22.13
C VAL A 160 9.69 15.93 -22.32
N ASN A 161 10.60 16.48 -21.52
CA ASN A 161 11.98 16.03 -21.46
C ASN A 161 12.10 14.83 -20.52
N VAL A 162 12.77 13.76 -20.94
CA VAL A 162 12.85 12.52 -20.17
C VAL A 162 14.27 11.99 -20.05
N ILE A 163 14.56 11.36 -18.91
CA ILE A 163 15.73 10.53 -18.65
C ILE A 163 15.22 9.22 -18.08
N SER A 164 15.69 8.09 -18.63
CA SER A 164 15.27 6.72 -18.30
C SER A 164 13.76 6.49 -18.50
N PRO A 165 13.23 6.67 -19.72
CA PRO A 165 11.79 6.56 -20.02
C PRO A 165 11.22 5.17 -19.72
N GLU A 166 12.02 4.13 -19.70
CA GLU A 166 11.64 2.76 -19.34
C GLU A 166 11.15 2.63 -17.89
N ASN A 167 11.53 3.55 -17.02
CA ASN A 167 11.12 3.61 -15.63
C ASN A 167 9.96 4.62 -15.38
N ILE A 168 9.24 5.00 -16.44
CA ILE A 168 8.12 5.95 -16.35
C ILE A 168 6.85 5.25 -16.82
N PHE A 169 5.82 5.25 -15.97
CA PHE A 169 4.51 4.75 -16.31
C PHE A 169 3.46 5.85 -16.20
N ILE A 170 2.71 6.03 -17.27
CA ILE A 170 1.66 7.04 -17.38
C ILE A 170 0.32 6.35 -17.62
N GLU A 171 -0.62 6.59 -16.75
CA GLU A 171 -2.00 6.08 -16.84
C GLU A 171 -2.84 6.90 -17.82
N GLU A 172 -3.99 6.34 -18.20
CA GLU A 172 -4.97 6.97 -19.07
C GLU A 172 -5.48 8.30 -18.50
N GLY A 173 -5.61 9.30 -19.35
CA GLY A 173 -6.15 10.62 -18.99
C GLY A 173 -5.18 11.52 -18.23
N ALA A 174 -3.98 11.06 -17.92
CA ALA A 174 -2.94 11.90 -17.32
C ALA A 174 -2.49 13.00 -18.30
N LYS A 175 -2.30 14.22 -17.78
CA LYS A 175 -1.91 15.41 -18.56
C LYS A 175 -0.55 15.92 -18.11
N LEU A 176 0.37 16.03 -19.02
CA LEU A 176 1.70 16.58 -18.77
C LEU A 176 2.28 17.17 -20.06
N GLU A 177 2.64 18.44 -20.03
CA GLU A 177 3.29 19.12 -21.13
C GLU A 177 4.38 20.08 -20.62
N PHE A 178 5.48 20.21 -21.37
CA PHE A 178 6.62 21.07 -21.01
C PHE A 178 7.18 20.80 -19.61
N VAL A 179 7.28 19.52 -19.25
CA VAL A 179 7.77 18.99 -17.96
C VAL A 179 9.11 18.29 -18.17
N THR A 180 9.91 18.16 -17.12
CA THR A 180 11.10 17.31 -17.12
C THR A 180 10.94 16.16 -16.13
N LEU A 181 11.03 14.91 -16.61
CA LEU A 181 10.96 13.71 -15.82
C LEU A 181 12.32 12.99 -15.84
N ASN A 182 12.89 12.74 -14.68
CA ASN A 182 14.15 12.01 -14.53
C ASN A 182 13.94 10.79 -13.64
N ALA A 183 13.81 9.62 -14.27
CA ALA A 183 13.63 8.33 -13.59
C ALA A 183 14.95 7.54 -13.41
N SER A 184 16.12 8.19 -13.54
CA SER A 184 17.42 7.52 -13.39
C SER A 184 17.72 7.03 -11.97
N THR A 185 17.06 7.60 -10.95
CA THR A 185 17.24 7.23 -9.54
C THR A 185 16.12 6.38 -8.98
N GLY A 186 15.01 6.23 -9.72
CA GLY A 186 13.87 5.43 -9.33
C GLY A 186 12.66 5.69 -10.22
N PRO A 187 11.63 4.85 -10.16
CA PRO A 187 10.49 4.92 -11.05
C PRO A 187 9.65 6.19 -10.84
N ILE A 188 8.92 6.56 -11.90
CA ILE A 188 7.94 7.64 -11.89
C ILE A 188 6.60 7.06 -12.35
N TYR A 189 5.62 7.06 -11.46
CA TYR A 189 4.25 6.66 -11.73
C TYR A 189 3.34 7.90 -11.80
N ILE A 190 2.61 8.04 -12.90
CA ILE A 190 1.68 9.15 -13.14
C ILE A 190 0.29 8.55 -13.28
N GLY A 191 -0.53 8.72 -12.24
CA GLY A 191 -1.83 8.09 -12.08
C GLY A 191 -2.89 8.63 -13.03
N LYS A 192 -3.99 7.91 -13.09
CA LYS A 192 -5.13 8.17 -13.97
C LYS A 192 -5.71 9.57 -13.72
N ASN A 193 -5.99 10.30 -14.81
CA ASN A 193 -6.59 11.64 -14.76
C ASN A 193 -5.81 12.68 -13.92
N SER A 194 -4.54 12.41 -13.61
CA SER A 194 -3.67 13.35 -12.89
C SER A 194 -3.08 14.41 -13.82
N GLU A 195 -2.48 15.46 -13.25
CA GLU A 195 -1.92 16.56 -14.03
C GLU A 195 -0.57 17.04 -13.46
N ILE A 196 0.44 17.16 -14.33
CA ILE A 196 1.69 17.84 -14.01
C ILE A 196 1.80 19.09 -14.88
N MET A 197 1.70 20.26 -14.25
CA MET A 197 1.70 21.55 -14.96
C MET A 197 3.11 21.93 -15.41
N GLU A 198 3.16 22.84 -16.39
CA GLU A 198 4.34 23.24 -17.14
C GLU A 198 5.48 23.77 -16.26
N GLY A 199 6.70 23.53 -16.70
CA GLY A 199 7.92 23.96 -16.03
C GLY A 199 8.30 23.14 -14.80
N SER A 200 7.52 22.10 -14.46
CA SER A 200 7.82 21.21 -13.34
C SER A 200 8.98 20.26 -13.66
N VAL A 201 9.79 19.96 -12.66
CA VAL A 201 10.93 19.05 -12.73
C VAL A 201 10.78 17.98 -11.66
N ILE A 202 10.61 16.73 -12.08
CA ILE A 202 10.38 15.58 -11.22
C ILE A 202 11.55 14.61 -11.33
N ARG A 203 12.14 14.25 -10.21
CA ARG A 203 13.13 13.18 -10.10
C ARG A 203 12.57 12.04 -9.24
N GLY A 204 12.54 10.83 -9.79
CA GLY A 204 12.06 9.63 -9.08
C GLY A 204 12.98 9.16 -7.94
N PRO A 205 12.47 8.28 -7.05
CA PRO A 205 11.13 7.70 -7.13
C PRO A 205 10.01 8.72 -6.87
N PHE A 206 8.96 8.66 -7.66
CA PHE A 206 7.83 9.59 -7.54
C PHE A 206 6.51 8.91 -7.94
N ALA A 207 5.46 9.18 -7.19
CA ALA A 207 4.11 8.76 -7.51
C ALA A 207 3.15 9.94 -7.46
N LEU A 208 2.43 10.16 -8.56
CA LEU A 208 1.28 11.05 -8.62
C LEU A 208 0.02 10.18 -8.70
N CYS A 209 -0.78 10.17 -7.63
CA CYS A 209 -1.96 9.33 -7.54
C CYS A 209 -3.10 9.85 -8.45
N GLU A 210 -4.16 9.04 -8.59
CA GLU A 210 -5.31 9.37 -9.45
C GLU A 210 -5.89 10.75 -9.12
N GLY A 211 -6.10 11.57 -10.15
CA GLY A 211 -6.69 12.90 -10.02
C GLY A 211 -5.83 13.95 -9.31
N ALA A 212 -4.65 13.59 -8.83
CA ALA A 212 -3.75 14.52 -8.14
C ALA A 212 -3.08 15.50 -9.12
N GLN A 213 -2.62 16.64 -8.60
CA GLN A 213 -2.01 17.69 -9.42
C GLN A 213 -0.69 18.19 -8.86
N VAL A 214 0.30 18.33 -9.74
CA VAL A 214 1.54 19.06 -9.48
C VAL A 214 1.43 20.44 -10.14
N LYS A 215 1.54 21.50 -9.34
CA LYS A 215 1.37 22.89 -9.81
C LYS A 215 2.58 23.39 -10.60
N LEU A 216 2.39 24.53 -11.31
CA LEU A 216 3.39 25.15 -12.18
C LEU A 216 4.77 25.29 -11.53
N ALA A 217 5.82 24.98 -12.29
CA ALA A 217 7.21 25.15 -11.92
C ALA A 217 7.64 24.46 -10.60
N THR A 218 6.91 23.43 -10.19
CA THR A 218 7.24 22.61 -9.01
C THR A 218 8.52 21.80 -9.25
N LYS A 219 9.33 21.65 -8.21
CA LYS A 219 10.51 20.78 -8.22
C LYS A 219 10.38 19.73 -7.14
N VAL A 220 10.40 18.46 -7.57
CA VAL A 220 10.34 17.30 -6.69
C VAL A 220 11.60 16.47 -6.85
N TYR A 221 12.19 16.08 -5.73
CA TYR A 221 13.29 15.13 -5.68
C TYR A 221 13.21 14.31 -4.39
N GLY A 222 13.64 13.07 -4.46
CA GLY A 222 13.45 12.09 -3.39
C GLY A 222 12.07 11.43 -3.44
N ALA A 223 11.93 10.35 -2.72
CA ALA A 223 10.75 9.52 -2.74
C ALA A 223 9.49 10.27 -2.26
N THR A 224 8.64 10.65 -3.19
CA THR A 224 7.46 11.49 -2.92
C THR A 224 6.21 10.88 -3.54
N THR A 225 5.13 10.83 -2.76
CA THR A 225 3.76 10.48 -3.21
C THR A 225 2.83 11.67 -3.03
N VAL A 226 2.01 11.97 -4.05
CA VAL A 226 1.04 13.07 -4.06
C VAL A 226 -0.35 12.52 -4.35
#